data_4253e4852db5dfc5e9defdc2439d16a9
#
_entry.id   4253e4852db5dfc5e9defdc2439d16a9
#
_cell.length_a   1.000
_cell.length_b   1.000
_cell.length_c   1.000
_cell.angle_alpha   90.00
_cell.angle_beta   90.00
_cell.angle_gamma   90.00
#
_symmetry.space_group_name_H-M   'P 1'
#
loop_
_entity.id
_entity.type
_entity.pdbx_description
1 polymer ?
#
loop_
_entity_poly.entity_id
_entity_poly.type
_entity_poly.pdbx_seq_one_letter_code
_entity_poly.pdbx_strand_id
1 'polypeptide(L)'
;MAYTVTQETLETLHSLWVDGDHPLEWNCLFVLPAWLKVWWSVFSNESSPYLTAVRDREKLIGVAPLLLKGEEARFMGDPDVCDYQDFIIAPGRGRDFFENLISHLRQQGIGRLDLNAVRADSKVLSELLAMAKSLNIEVSCDPEDVTLELDLPSSWDEYLAKLTGKQRHEVRRKLRRLKEAAEINYRVVEDFQEVMSEMETFLALFGLSRSDKAAFMTTQMATYFRSLAETTAKANLLKLSFLDLDGIPAAAVMCFDYNSTTYLYNNGYDGQFNSLSVGLLSKVLTIKESIRRGKKKYDFLKGTEEYKHRLGGKPIPLYRCRVKLG
;
A
#
# COMPACT_ATOMS: atom_id res chain seq x y z
N MET A 1 18.56 -6.41 -30.92
CA MET A 1 18.41 -6.88 -29.52
C MET A 1 17.29 -7.90 -29.49
N ALA A 2 17.43 -9.03 -28.80
CA ALA A 2 16.39 -10.06 -28.77
C ALA A 2 15.68 -9.95 -27.39
N TYR A 3 14.54 -9.27 -27.38
CA TYR A 3 13.66 -9.24 -26.22
C TYR A 3 12.73 -10.45 -26.24
N THR A 4 12.45 -10.99 -25.06
CA THR A 4 11.47 -12.06 -24.86
C THR A 4 10.48 -11.65 -23.78
N VAL A 5 9.22 -12.03 -23.96
CA VAL A 5 8.18 -11.86 -22.96
C VAL A 5 7.67 -13.25 -22.58
N THR A 6 7.76 -13.57 -21.30
CA THR A 6 7.35 -14.88 -20.77
C THR A 6 6.25 -14.70 -19.74
N GLN A 7 5.35 -15.66 -19.66
CA GLN A 7 4.37 -15.69 -18.59
C GLN A 7 5.01 -16.33 -17.34
N GLU A 8 4.77 -15.72 -16.20
CA GLU A 8 5.34 -16.12 -14.91
C GLU A 8 4.24 -16.58 -13.95
N THR A 9 4.64 -17.20 -12.85
CA THR A 9 3.74 -17.58 -11.76
C THR A 9 3.96 -16.67 -10.54
N LEU A 10 3.06 -16.72 -9.57
CA LEU A 10 3.24 -16.02 -8.28
C LEU A 10 4.44 -16.58 -7.50
N GLU A 11 4.75 -17.86 -7.66
CA GLU A 11 5.93 -18.51 -7.09
C GLU A 11 7.20 -17.97 -7.71
N THR A 12 7.27 -17.87 -9.05
CA THR A 12 8.41 -17.24 -9.75
C THR A 12 8.59 -15.80 -9.31
N LEU A 13 7.51 -15.04 -9.20
CA LEU A 13 7.54 -13.65 -8.72
C LEU A 13 8.09 -13.56 -7.29
N HIS A 14 7.71 -14.50 -6.43
CA HIS A 14 8.22 -14.58 -5.06
C HIS A 14 9.73 -14.86 -5.03
N SER A 15 10.20 -15.85 -5.80
CA SER A 15 11.63 -16.14 -5.92
C SER A 15 12.42 -14.94 -6.41
N LEU A 16 11.94 -14.23 -7.45
CA LEU A 16 12.54 -12.99 -7.93
C LEU A 16 12.65 -11.93 -6.84
N TRP A 17 11.65 -11.78 -6.00
CA TRP A 17 11.69 -10.79 -4.92
C TRP A 17 12.66 -11.15 -3.80
N VAL A 18 12.74 -12.43 -3.43
CA VAL A 18 13.58 -12.93 -2.32
C VAL A 18 15.05 -13.05 -2.73
N ASP A 19 15.32 -13.60 -3.92
CA ASP A 19 16.69 -13.90 -4.36
C ASP A 19 17.50 -12.63 -4.64
N GLY A 20 16.83 -11.52 -5.02
CA GLY A 20 17.45 -10.20 -5.17
C GLY A 20 18.54 -10.09 -6.25
N ASP A 21 18.81 -11.15 -6.99
CA ASP A 21 19.89 -11.24 -7.98
C ASP A 21 19.54 -10.62 -9.35
N HIS A 22 18.71 -9.57 -9.31
CA HIS A 22 18.28 -8.84 -10.49
C HIS A 22 18.08 -7.35 -10.16
N PRO A 23 18.18 -6.45 -11.15
CA PRO A 23 18.14 -5.01 -10.94
C PRO A 23 16.72 -4.42 -10.80
N LEU A 24 15.68 -5.22 -10.53
CA LEU A 24 14.30 -4.73 -10.45
C LEU A 24 14.07 -3.81 -9.25
N GLU A 25 13.36 -2.72 -9.48
CA GLU A 25 12.93 -1.79 -8.43
C GLU A 25 11.55 -2.16 -7.90
N TRP A 26 11.51 -2.73 -6.70
CA TRP A 26 10.30 -3.06 -5.97
C TRP A 26 9.82 -1.85 -5.16
N ASN A 27 9.37 -0.79 -5.82
CA ASN A 27 9.07 0.48 -5.16
C ASN A 27 7.65 0.59 -4.61
N CYS A 28 6.74 -0.32 -4.97
CA CYS A 28 5.35 -0.31 -4.53
C CYS A 28 5.06 -1.50 -3.60
N LEU A 29 4.50 -1.22 -2.41
CA LEU A 29 4.11 -2.24 -1.44
C LEU A 29 3.07 -3.22 -2.01
N PHE A 30 2.09 -2.71 -2.75
CA PHE A 30 0.93 -3.47 -3.20
C PHE A 30 1.19 -4.39 -4.40
N VAL A 31 2.40 -4.35 -4.98
CA VAL A 31 2.83 -5.30 -6.01
C VAL A 31 3.83 -6.34 -5.49
N LEU A 32 4.12 -6.33 -4.19
CA LEU A 32 4.97 -7.36 -3.59
C LEU A 32 4.31 -8.74 -3.70
N PRO A 33 5.08 -9.80 -3.95
CA PRO A 33 4.55 -11.16 -4.08
C PRO A 33 3.75 -11.61 -2.87
N ALA A 34 4.18 -11.20 -1.66
CA ALA A 34 3.46 -11.46 -0.42
C ALA A 34 2.04 -10.89 -0.43
N TRP A 35 1.85 -9.71 -1.05
CA TRP A 35 0.54 -9.06 -1.20
C TRP A 35 -0.30 -9.70 -2.29
N LEU A 36 0.25 -9.83 -3.48
CA LEU A 36 -0.45 -10.36 -4.66
C LEU A 36 -0.91 -11.81 -4.48
N LYS A 37 -0.08 -12.64 -3.81
CA LYS A 37 -0.43 -14.03 -3.51
C LYS A 37 -1.64 -14.14 -2.58
N VAL A 38 -1.68 -13.34 -1.52
CA VAL A 38 -2.83 -13.30 -0.60
C VAL A 38 -4.06 -12.78 -1.31
N TRP A 39 -3.93 -11.68 -2.06
CA TRP A 39 -5.04 -11.13 -2.82
C TRP A 39 -5.63 -12.18 -3.78
N TRP A 40 -4.77 -12.84 -4.55
CA TRP A 40 -5.19 -13.88 -5.49
C TRP A 40 -5.90 -15.05 -4.81
N SER A 41 -5.39 -15.52 -3.68
CA SER A 41 -5.97 -16.67 -2.97
C SER A 41 -7.38 -16.40 -2.43
N VAL A 42 -7.73 -15.13 -2.19
CA VAL A 42 -9.01 -14.75 -1.58
C VAL A 42 -10.01 -14.19 -2.60
N PHE A 43 -9.52 -13.45 -3.62
CA PHE A 43 -10.36 -12.71 -4.54
C PHE A 43 -10.26 -13.16 -6.00
N SER A 44 -9.59 -14.28 -6.29
CA SER A 44 -9.47 -14.84 -7.64
C SER A 44 -10.84 -15.34 -8.14
N ASN A 45 -11.57 -14.45 -8.79
CA ASN A 45 -12.88 -14.78 -9.39
C ASN A 45 -12.70 -15.10 -10.90
N GLU A 46 -13.53 -14.55 -11.76
CA GLU A 46 -13.58 -14.81 -13.21
C GLU A 46 -12.37 -14.31 -14.02
N SER A 47 -11.37 -13.63 -13.40
CA SER A 47 -10.17 -13.14 -14.07
C SER A 47 -9.07 -14.20 -14.09
N SER A 48 -8.17 -14.13 -15.07
CA SER A 48 -6.98 -14.97 -15.13
C SER A 48 -5.73 -14.16 -14.77
N PRO A 49 -4.82 -14.68 -13.93
CA PRO A 49 -3.57 -14.01 -13.65
C PRO A 49 -2.72 -13.95 -14.92
N TYR A 50 -2.17 -12.80 -15.20
CA TYR A 50 -1.33 -12.56 -16.35
C TYR A 50 -0.05 -11.86 -15.94
N LEU A 51 0.79 -12.61 -15.24
CA LEU A 51 2.09 -12.14 -14.78
C LEU A 51 3.07 -12.31 -15.94
N THR A 52 3.60 -11.23 -16.47
CA THR A 52 4.54 -11.29 -17.60
C THR A 52 5.88 -10.67 -17.22
N ALA A 53 6.96 -11.34 -17.57
CA ALA A 53 8.32 -10.83 -17.45
C ALA A 53 8.89 -10.49 -18.81
N VAL A 54 9.52 -9.33 -18.92
CA VAL A 54 10.26 -8.91 -20.12
C VAL A 54 11.75 -9.07 -19.86
N ARG A 55 12.45 -9.74 -20.79
CA ARG A 55 13.90 -9.96 -20.73
C ARG A 55 14.58 -9.41 -21.97
N ASP A 56 15.76 -8.82 -21.76
CA ASP A 56 16.73 -8.52 -22.81
C ASP A 56 17.75 -9.67 -22.84
N ARG A 57 17.63 -10.57 -23.83
CA ARG A 57 18.27 -11.89 -23.81
C ARG A 57 17.86 -12.65 -22.54
N GLU A 58 18.79 -12.90 -21.60
CA GLU A 58 18.51 -13.57 -20.34
C GLU A 58 18.29 -12.61 -19.15
N LYS A 59 18.59 -11.31 -19.35
CA LYS A 59 18.46 -10.31 -18.26
C LYS A 59 17.03 -9.85 -18.09
N LEU A 60 16.47 -10.06 -16.92
CA LEU A 60 15.16 -9.55 -16.53
C LEU A 60 15.20 -8.02 -16.45
N ILE A 61 14.31 -7.34 -17.19
CA ILE A 61 14.21 -5.89 -17.22
C ILE A 61 12.91 -5.35 -16.61
N GLY A 62 11.90 -6.20 -16.44
CA GLY A 62 10.67 -5.80 -15.77
C GLY A 62 9.65 -6.91 -15.69
N VAL A 63 8.67 -6.71 -14.78
CA VAL A 63 7.53 -7.61 -14.58
C VAL A 63 6.24 -6.78 -14.56
N ALA A 64 5.22 -7.28 -15.26
CA ALA A 64 3.88 -6.74 -15.29
C ALA A 64 2.92 -7.66 -14.52
N PRO A 65 2.49 -7.31 -13.29
CA PRO A 65 1.50 -8.06 -12.55
C PRO A 65 0.09 -7.68 -13.02
N LEU A 66 -0.39 -8.32 -14.07
CA LEU A 66 -1.68 -8.02 -14.68
C LEU A 66 -2.72 -9.12 -14.45
N LEU A 67 -3.96 -8.75 -14.67
CA LEU A 67 -5.13 -9.62 -14.83
C LEU A 67 -5.70 -9.40 -16.21
N LEU A 68 -6.20 -10.46 -16.85
CA LEU A 68 -6.95 -10.36 -18.09
C LEU A 68 -8.44 -10.56 -17.83
N LYS A 69 -9.26 -9.70 -18.46
CA LYS A 69 -10.70 -9.85 -18.56
C LYS A 69 -11.16 -9.50 -19.98
N GLY A 70 -11.42 -10.52 -20.78
CA GLY A 70 -11.66 -10.34 -22.21
C GLY A 70 -10.45 -9.70 -22.90
N GLU A 71 -10.65 -8.61 -23.65
CA GLU A 71 -9.60 -7.86 -24.35
C GLU A 71 -8.95 -6.76 -23.49
N GLU A 72 -9.19 -6.77 -22.19
CA GLU A 72 -8.66 -5.77 -21.26
C GLU A 72 -7.64 -6.38 -20.30
N ALA A 73 -6.50 -5.71 -20.14
CA ALA A 73 -5.55 -5.99 -19.09
C ALA A 73 -5.58 -4.87 -18.04
N ARG A 74 -5.54 -5.23 -16.75
CA ARG A 74 -5.50 -4.33 -15.61
C ARG A 74 -4.50 -4.83 -14.57
N PHE A 75 -4.12 -3.98 -13.62
CA PHE A 75 -3.30 -4.44 -12.51
C PHE A 75 -3.97 -5.56 -11.71
N MET A 76 -3.15 -6.51 -11.23
CA MET A 76 -3.56 -7.55 -10.30
C MET A 76 -3.74 -6.94 -8.92
N GLY A 77 -4.98 -6.83 -8.46
CA GLY A 77 -5.36 -6.20 -7.19
C GLY A 77 -6.77 -5.66 -7.27
N ASP A 78 -7.25 -5.14 -6.13
CA ASP A 78 -8.55 -4.51 -6.01
C ASP A 78 -8.40 -3.17 -5.29
N PRO A 79 -9.08 -2.09 -5.75
CA PRO A 79 -9.01 -0.77 -5.12
C PRO A 79 -9.42 -0.72 -3.65
N ASP A 80 -10.17 -1.71 -3.16
CA ASP A 80 -10.60 -1.80 -1.76
C ASP A 80 -9.48 -2.25 -0.82
N VAL A 81 -8.43 -2.89 -1.37
CA VAL A 81 -7.31 -3.45 -0.59
C VAL A 81 -5.92 -3.14 -1.14
N CYS A 82 -5.84 -2.54 -2.33
CA CYS A 82 -4.60 -2.07 -2.96
C CYS A 82 -4.75 -0.59 -3.29
N ASP A 83 -4.16 0.28 -2.46
CA ASP A 83 -4.39 1.72 -2.58
C ASP A 83 -3.79 2.34 -3.84
N TYR A 84 -2.69 1.77 -4.35
CA TYR A 84 -2.07 2.14 -5.63
C TYR A 84 -1.14 1.02 -6.12
N GLN A 85 -0.86 1.02 -7.41
CA GLN A 85 -0.04 0.00 -8.06
C GLN A 85 0.88 0.59 -9.13
N ASP A 86 1.92 -0.17 -9.51
CA ASP A 86 2.85 0.18 -10.55
C ASP A 86 3.46 -1.09 -11.17
N PHE A 87 4.22 -0.94 -12.24
CA PHE A 87 5.05 -1.99 -12.81
C PHE A 87 6.38 -2.11 -12.06
N ILE A 88 6.96 -3.30 -12.08
CA ILE A 88 8.24 -3.61 -11.45
C ILE A 88 9.31 -3.58 -12.55
N ILE A 89 10.14 -2.55 -12.61
CA ILE A 89 11.03 -2.31 -13.76
C ILE A 89 12.44 -1.99 -13.25
N ALA A 90 13.44 -2.49 -13.97
CA ALA A 90 14.84 -2.17 -13.72
C ALA A 90 15.14 -0.68 -14.06
N PRO A 91 16.06 -0.01 -13.35
CA PRO A 91 16.41 1.38 -13.60
C PRO A 91 16.78 1.64 -15.07
N GLY A 92 16.17 2.68 -15.66
CA GLY A 92 16.44 3.10 -17.03
C GLY A 92 15.94 2.16 -18.13
N ARG A 93 15.15 1.12 -17.80
CA ARG A 93 14.65 0.14 -18.78
C ARG A 93 13.16 0.27 -19.10
N GLY A 94 12.50 1.34 -18.62
CA GLY A 94 11.05 1.48 -18.77
C GLY A 94 10.59 1.55 -20.22
N ARG A 95 11.29 2.30 -21.07
CA ARG A 95 10.94 2.35 -22.49
C ARG A 95 10.97 0.95 -23.14
N ASP A 96 12.09 0.24 -23.01
CA ASP A 96 12.25 -1.11 -23.54
C ASP A 96 11.18 -2.06 -23.01
N PHE A 97 10.91 -1.97 -21.70
CA PHE A 97 9.89 -2.76 -21.03
C PHE A 97 8.50 -2.52 -21.63
N PHE A 98 8.05 -1.26 -21.71
CA PHE A 98 6.71 -0.94 -22.18
C PHE A 98 6.52 -1.21 -23.67
N GLU A 99 7.53 -0.93 -24.54
CA GLU A 99 7.46 -1.25 -25.96
C GLU A 99 7.25 -2.76 -26.18
N ASN A 100 7.98 -3.60 -25.47
CA ASN A 100 7.87 -5.06 -25.62
C ASN A 100 6.60 -5.61 -24.94
N LEU A 101 6.20 -5.10 -23.79
CA LEU A 101 4.95 -5.47 -23.13
C LEU A 101 3.74 -5.15 -24.02
N ILE A 102 3.66 -3.94 -24.57
CA ILE A 102 2.56 -3.52 -25.45
C ILE A 102 2.53 -4.36 -26.72
N SER A 103 3.69 -4.59 -27.36
CA SER A 103 3.77 -5.46 -28.53
C SER A 103 3.26 -6.87 -28.25
N HIS A 104 3.65 -7.43 -27.09
CA HIS A 104 3.20 -8.74 -26.67
C HIS A 104 1.69 -8.78 -26.39
N LEU A 105 1.16 -7.81 -25.64
CA LEU A 105 -0.28 -7.74 -25.35
C LEU A 105 -1.13 -7.66 -26.63
N ARG A 106 -0.70 -6.87 -27.62
CA ARG A 106 -1.34 -6.81 -28.95
C ARG A 106 -1.37 -8.18 -29.64
N GLN A 107 -0.24 -8.89 -29.62
CA GLN A 107 -0.15 -10.25 -30.19
C GLN A 107 -1.06 -11.26 -29.50
N GLN A 108 -1.36 -11.03 -28.22
CA GLN A 108 -2.32 -11.82 -27.44
C GLN A 108 -3.78 -11.37 -27.63
N GLY A 109 -4.05 -10.40 -28.51
CA GLY A 109 -5.41 -9.90 -28.76
C GLY A 109 -5.94 -8.96 -27.68
N ILE A 110 -5.06 -8.42 -26.83
CA ILE A 110 -5.47 -7.44 -25.81
C ILE A 110 -5.56 -6.06 -26.45
N GLY A 111 -6.76 -5.50 -26.44
CA GLY A 111 -7.06 -4.20 -27.06
C GLY A 111 -6.84 -3.00 -26.13
N ARG A 112 -6.80 -3.21 -24.82
CA ARG A 112 -6.70 -2.11 -23.85
C ARG A 112 -5.97 -2.48 -22.55
N LEU A 113 -5.14 -1.52 -22.06
CA LEU A 113 -4.71 -1.49 -20.66
C LEU A 113 -5.58 -0.48 -19.89
N ASP A 114 -6.14 -0.87 -18.76
CA ASP A 114 -6.88 0.00 -17.83
C ASP A 114 -6.19 -0.04 -16.46
N LEU A 115 -5.37 0.97 -16.20
CA LEU A 115 -4.49 1.06 -15.03
C LEU A 115 -5.06 2.07 -14.06
N ASN A 116 -5.68 1.60 -12.99
CA ASN A 116 -6.25 2.43 -11.92
C ASN A 116 -5.25 2.69 -10.79
N ALA A 117 -5.55 3.67 -9.96
CA ALA A 117 -4.79 4.03 -8.77
C ALA A 117 -3.28 4.20 -9.02
N VAL A 118 -2.93 4.84 -10.13
CA VAL A 118 -1.54 5.12 -10.55
C VAL A 118 -1.04 6.38 -9.88
N ARG A 119 0.05 6.30 -9.11
CA ARG A 119 0.65 7.47 -8.44
C ARG A 119 1.30 8.43 -9.43
N ALA A 120 1.35 9.73 -9.06
CA ALA A 120 1.99 10.76 -9.86
C ALA A 120 3.48 10.51 -10.15
N ASP A 121 4.17 9.78 -9.28
CA ASP A 121 5.59 9.41 -9.39
C ASP A 121 5.83 7.99 -9.95
N SER A 122 4.80 7.34 -10.50
CA SER A 122 4.86 5.98 -11.03
C SER A 122 5.65 5.86 -12.35
N LYS A 123 6.08 4.62 -12.65
CA LYS A 123 6.65 4.27 -13.97
C LYS A 123 5.63 4.44 -15.10
N VAL A 124 4.35 4.26 -14.82
CA VAL A 124 3.27 4.51 -15.78
C VAL A 124 3.31 5.97 -16.26
N LEU A 125 3.29 6.94 -15.35
CA LEU A 125 3.25 8.36 -15.72
C LEU A 125 4.59 8.86 -16.26
N SER A 126 5.70 8.43 -15.68
CA SER A 126 7.03 8.92 -16.07
C SER A 126 7.56 8.31 -17.36
N GLU A 127 7.28 7.03 -17.64
CA GLU A 127 7.90 6.29 -18.73
C GLU A 127 6.90 5.78 -19.77
N LEU A 128 5.76 5.17 -19.37
CA LEU A 128 4.74 4.68 -20.32
C LEU A 128 4.13 5.81 -21.15
N LEU A 129 3.74 6.94 -20.51
CA LEU A 129 3.14 8.05 -21.24
C LEU A 129 4.09 8.69 -22.24
N ALA A 130 5.36 8.85 -21.86
CA ALA A 130 6.38 9.41 -22.74
C ALA A 130 6.60 8.50 -23.98
N MET A 131 6.68 7.20 -23.75
CA MET A 131 6.81 6.19 -24.82
C MET A 131 5.56 6.16 -25.71
N ALA A 132 4.36 6.07 -25.15
CA ALA A 132 3.11 6.04 -25.88
C ALA A 132 2.95 7.26 -26.80
N LYS A 133 3.28 8.46 -26.30
CA LYS A 133 3.28 9.68 -27.09
C LYS A 133 4.25 9.59 -28.28
N SER A 134 5.45 9.03 -28.09
CA SER A 134 6.44 8.88 -29.17
C SER A 134 6.00 7.90 -30.26
N LEU A 135 5.14 6.94 -29.95
CA LEU A 135 4.62 5.90 -30.85
C LEU A 135 3.20 6.20 -31.35
N ASN A 136 2.65 7.39 -31.07
CA ASN A 136 1.27 7.77 -31.40
C ASN A 136 0.22 6.77 -30.84
N ILE A 137 0.47 6.17 -29.70
CA ILE A 137 -0.49 5.33 -28.99
C ILE A 137 -1.44 6.23 -28.20
N GLU A 138 -2.75 6.02 -28.36
CA GLU A 138 -3.77 6.77 -27.64
C GLU A 138 -3.75 6.44 -26.14
N VAL A 139 -3.53 7.46 -25.31
CA VAL A 139 -3.53 7.34 -23.83
C VAL A 139 -4.33 8.45 -23.23
N SER A 140 -5.20 8.10 -22.30
CA SER A 140 -5.83 9.05 -21.37
C SER A 140 -5.40 8.76 -19.94
N CYS A 141 -5.11 9.81 -19.15
CA CYS A 141 -4.87 9.70 -17.72
C CYS A 141 -5.67 10.77 -16.99
N ASP A 142 -6.65 10.34 -16.22
CA ASP A 142 -7.58 11.20 -15.52
C ASP A 142 -7.32 11.11 -14.00
N PRO A 143 -7.37 12.21 -13.23
CA PRO A 143 -7.35 12.15 -11.77
C PRO A 143 -8.50 11.27 -11.26
N GLU A 144 -8.22 10.35 -10.35
CA GLU A 144 -9.21 9.41 -9.82
C GLU A 144 -9.37 9.56 -8.30
N ASP A 145 -8.27 9.71 -7.58
CA ASP A 145 -8.25 9.79 -6.12
C ASP A 145 -6.97 10.49 -5.64
N VAL A 146 -6.69 10.41 -4.36
CA VAL A 146 -5.50 10.97 -3.73
C VAL A 146 -5.01 10.11 -2.59
N THR A 147 -3.69 9.95 -2.45
CA THR A 147 -3.03 9.47 -1.24
C THR A 147 -2.38 10.63 -0.50
N LEU A 148 -2.13 10.50 0.80
CA LEU A 148 -1.43 11.51 1.58
C LEU A 148 -0.15 10.97 2.17
N GLU A 149 0.96 11.67 1.96
CA GLU A 149 2.27 11.34 2.53
C GLU A 149 2.80 12.45 3.46
N LEU A 150 3.60 12.04 4.41
CA LEU A 150 4.32 12.91 5.32
C LEU A 150 5.82 12.56 5.29
N ASP A 151 6.68 13.53 4.96
CA ASP A 151 8.12 13.42 5.12
C ASP A 151 8.47 13.52 6.60
N LEU A 152 8.96 12.43 7.17
CA LEU A 152 9.29 12.33 8.58
C LEU A 152 10.63 13.04 8.86
N PRO A 153 10.69 13.92 9.87
CA PRO A 153 11.93 14.51 10.35
C PRO A 153 12.72 13.53 11.23
N SER A 154 13.88 13.96 11.68
CA SER A 154 14.77 13.14 12.51
C SER A 154 14.30 13.02 13.98
N SER A 155 13.42 13.91 14.43
CA SER A 155 12.93 13.93 15.81
C SER A 155 11.44 14.26 15.93
N TRP A 156 10.86 13.81 17.05
CA TRP A 156 9.47 14.13 17.40
C TRP A 156 9.22 15.64 17.55
N ASP A 157 10.17 16.37 18.12
CA ASP A 157 10.03 17.82 18.32
C ASP A 157 10.07 18.58 17.00
N GLU A 158 10.90 18.16 16.05
CA GLU A 158 10.88 18.69 14.68
C GLU A 158 9.56 18.39 13.96
N TYR A 159 8.99 17.19 14.14
CA TYR A 159 7.66 16.88 13.60
C TYR A 159 6.61 17.83 14.16
N LEU A 160 6.56 18.00 15.47
CA LEU A 160 5.63 18.95 16.08
C LEU A 160 5.86 20.39 15.63
N ALA A 161 7.11 20.80 15.36
CA ALA A 161 7.44 22.12 14.84
C ALA A 161 6.92 22.34 13.40
N LYS A 162 6.88 21.28 12.57
CA LYS A 162 6.32 21.33 11.20
C LYS A 162 4.80 21.51 11.17
N LEU A 163 4.10 21.09 12.21
CA LEU A 163 2.65 21.28 12.33
C LEU A 163 2.32 22.76 12.58
N THR A 164 1.16 23.22 12.09
CA THR A 164 0.65 24.54 12.43
C THR A 164 0.49 24.69 13.95
N GLY A 165 0.52 25.92 14.46
CA GLY A 165 0.37 26.18 15.91
C GLY A 165 -0.88 25.52 16.51
N LYS A 166 -2.02 25.57 15.79
CA LYS A 166 -3.28 24.94 16.18
C LYS A 166 -3.17 23.43 16.24
N GLN A 167 -2.63 22.78 15.20
CA GLN A 167 -2.47 21.33 15.13
C GLN A 167 -1.53 20.83 16.23
N ARG A 168 -0.37 21.46 16.40
CA ARG A 168 0.61 21.14 17.44
C ARG A 168 0.01 21.26 18.84
N HIS A 169 -0.72 22.34 19.11
CA HIS A 169 -1.40 22.53 20.40
C HIS A 169 -2.42 21.42 20.65
N GLU A 170 -3.21 21.08 19.64
CA GLU A 170 -4.23 20.02 19.72
C GLU A 170 -3.62 18.65 20.02
N VAL A 171 -2.55 18.26 19.31
CA VAL A 171 -1.84 16.99 19.56
C VAL A 171 -1.31 16.95 21.00
N ARG A 172 -0.62 18.02 21.44
CA ARG A 172 -0.07 18.07 22.81
C ARG A 172 -1.17 18.03 23.88
N ARG A 173 -2.25 18.77 23.67
CA ARG A 173 -3.39 18.81 24.60
C ARG A 173 -4.06 17.45 24.73
N LYS A 174 -4.30 16.74 23.61
CA LYS A 174 -4.91 15.41 23.59
C LYS A 174 -4.01 14.35 24.23
N LEU A 175 -2.71 14.36 23.93
CA LEU A 175 -1.74 13.45 24.57
C LEU A 175 -1.67 13.68 26.09
N ARG A 176 -1.68 14.93 26.56
CA ARG A 176 -1.71 15.24 27.97
C ARG A 176 -2.99 14.72 28.63
N ARG A 177 -4.16 15.03 28.03
CA ARG A 177 -5.46 14.55 28.54
C ARG A 177 -5.53 13.03 28.65
N LEU A 178 -4.99 12.33 27.64
CA LEU A 178 -4.92 10.87 27.66
C LEU A 178 -4.10 10.37 28.84
N LYS A 179 -2.93 10.96 29.09
CA LYS A 179 -2.05 10.61 30.22
C LYS A 179 -2.63 10.93 31.60
N GLU A 180 -3.49 11.94 31.70
CA GLU A 180 -4.17 12.33 32.94
C GLU A 180 -5.37 11.41 33.23
N ALA A 181 -5.91 10.72 32.22
CA ALA A 181 -7.15 9.97 32.34
C ALA A 181 -6.95 8.45 32.56
N ALA A 182 -5.81 7.87 32.18
CA ALA A 182 -5.58 6.43 32.27
C ALA A 182 -4.09 6.09 32.25
N GLU A 183 -3.75 4.90 32.75
CA GLU A 183 -2.44 4.30 32.51
C GLU A 183 -2.34 3.89 31.04
N ILE A 184 -1.32 4.41 30.34
CA ILE A 184 -1.12 4.20 28.90
C ILE A 184 -0.05 3.16 28.68
N ASN A 185 -0.39 2.12 27.95
CA ASN A 185 0.58 1.22 27.36
C ASN A 185 0.45 1.27 25.81
N TYR A 186 1.54 1.69 25.13
CA TYR A 186 1.62 1.66 23.68
C TYR A 186 2.62 0.57 23.27
N ARG A 187 2.12 -0.48 22.66
CA ARG A 187 2.91 -1.63 22.23
C ARG A 187 2.87 -1.81 20.73
N VAL A 188 3.98 -2.28 20.16
CA VAL A 188 4.12 -2.64 18.75
C VAL A 188 4.44 -4.12 18.69
N VAL A 189 3.58 -4.85 18.01
CA VAL A 189 3.65 -6.31 17.83
C VAL A 189 4.17 -6.59 16.43
N GLU A 190 5.30 -7.31 16.35
CA GLU A 190 6.02 -7.61 15.11
C GLU A 190 6.36 -9.09 14.99
N ASP A 191 6.53 -9.77 16.13
CA ASP A 191 6.75 -11.21 16.16
C ASP A 191 5.57 -11.96 15.54
N PHE A 192 5.88 -12.95 14.71
CA PHE A 192 4.86 -13.69 13.98
C PHE A 192 3.80 -14.33 14.90
N GLN A 193 4.23 -14.96 16.00
CA GLN A 193 3.31 -15.64 16.91
C GLN A 193 2.43 -14.64 17.68
N GLU A 194 3.03 -13.54 18.11
CA GLU A 194 2.30 -12.45 18.77
C GLU A 194 1.31 -11.78 17.81
N VAL A 195 1.71 -11.53 16.55
CA VAL A 195 0.80 -10.99 15.51
C VAL A 195 -0.41 -11.90 15.35
N MET A 196 -0.20 -13.22 15.22
CA MET A 196 -1.29 -14.16 15.03
C MET A 196 -2.24 -14.21 16.24
N SER A 197 -1.72 -14.09 17.46
CA SER A 197 -2.55 -14.05 18.68
C SER A 197 -3.36 -12.75 18.83
N GLU A 198 -2.86 -11.63 18.27
CA GLU A 198 -3.49 -10.32 18.42
C GLU A 198 -4.41 -9.91 17.24
N MET A 199 -4.43 -10.70 16.17
CA MET A 199 -5.27 -10.38 15.01
C MET A 199 -6.76 -10.31 15.34
N GLU A 200 -7.27 -11.16 16.22
CA GLU A 200 -8.69 -11.12 16.60
C GLU A 200 -9.01 -9.84 17.41
N THR A 201 -8.08 -9.39 18.27
CA THR A 201 -8.19 -8.10 18.97
C THR A 201 -8.24 -6.93 17.97
N PHE A 202 -7.37 -6.96 16.94
CA PHE A 202 -7.38 -5.95 15.87
C PHE A 202 -8.72 -5.95 15.12
N LEU A 203 -9.20 -7.11 14.66
CA LEU A 203 -10.45 -7.23 13.90
C LEU A 203 -11.67 -6.79 14.72
N ALA A 204 -11.69 -7.11 16.01
CA ALA A 204 -12.75 -6.66 16.91
C ALA A 204 -12.77 -5.12 17.02
N LEU A 205 -11.63 -4.50 17.31
CA LEU A 205 -11.52 -3.04 17.38
C LEU A 205 -11.84 -2.36 16.04
N PHE A 206 -11.47 -2.98 14.91
CA PHE A 206 -11.81 -2.48 13.58
C PHE A 206 -13.34 -2.39 13.40
N GLY A 207 -14.05 -3.48 13.73
CA GLY A 207 -15.51 -3.55 13.62
C GLY A 207 -16.24 -2.60 14.59
N LEU A 208 -15.70 -2.38 15.79
CA LEU A 208 -16.29 -1.48 16.78
C LEU A 208 -16.18 0.01 16.41
N SER A 209 -15.22 0.38 15.56
CA SER A 209 -14.88 1.78 15.35
C SER A 209 -15.94 2.58 14.59
N ARG A 210 -16.64 1.97 13.62
CA ARG A 210 -17.65 2.61 12.76
C ARG A 210 -18.51 1.54 12.08
N SER A 211 -19.79 1.85 11.85
CA SER A 211 -20.76 0.93 11.23
C SER A 211 -20.39 0.52 9.79
N ASP A 212 -19.82 1.43 8.99
CA ASP A 212 -19.34 1.14 7.63
C ASP A 212 -18.15 0.17 7.64
N LYS A 213 -17.25 0.29 8.62
CA LYS A 213 -16.15 -0.67 8.81
C LYS A 213 -16.64 -2.05 9.24
N ALA A 214 -17.66 -2.10 10.10
CA ALA A 214 -18.29 -3.36 10.46
C ALA A 214 -18.94 -4.04 9.23
N ALA A 215 -19.59 -3.28 8.36
CA ALA A 215 -20.15 -3.79 7.11
C ALA A 215 -19.09 -4.22 6.09
N PHE A 216 -17.97 -3.50 6.03
CA PHE A 216 -16.82 -3.86 5.18
C PHE A 216 -16.16 -5.18 5.60
N MET A 217 -16.13 -5.49 6.90
CA MET A 217 -15.47 -6.68 7.43
C MET A 217 -16.34 -7.95 7.25
N THR A 218 -16.59 -8.30 6.00
CA THR A 218 -17.23 -9.58 5.65
C THR A 218 -16.33 -10.77 6.03
N THR A 219 -16.86 -11.98 6.01
CA THR A 219 -16.08 -13.21 6.25
C THR A 219 -14.90 -13.32 5.27
N GLN A 220 -15.12 -12.98 3.99
CA GLN A 220 -14.05 -12.96 2.98
C GLN A 220 -12.99 -11.93 3.30
N MET A 221 -13.38 -10.72 3.69
CA MET A 221 -12.47 -9.66 4.06
C MET A 221 -11.68 -10.00 5.34
N ALA A 222 -12.32 -10.59 6.34
CA ALA A 222 -11.65 -11.06 7.55
C ALA A 222 -10.62 -12.16 7.24
N THR A 223 -10.94 -13.08 6.31
CA THR A 223 -9.99 -14.09 5.82
C THR A 223 -8.80 -13.43 5.13
N TYR A 224 -9.06 -12.44 4.27
CA TYR A 224 -8.00 -11.67 3.63
C TYR A 224 -7.07 -11.00 4.64
N PHE A 225 -7.60 -10.30 5.63
CA PHE A 225 -6.79 -9.61 6.65
C PHE A 225 -5.93 -10.58 7.48
N ARG A 226 -6.47 -11.76 7.86
CA ARG A 226 -5.69 -12.78 8.56
C ARG A 226 -4.56 -13.33 7.69
N SER A 227 -4.86 -13.69 6.44
CA SER A 227 -3.86 -14.20 5.50
C SER A 227 -2.79 -13.17 5.14
N LEU A 228 -3.21 -11.89 5.01
CA LEU A 228 -2.28 -10.78 4.79
C LEU A 228 -1.36 -10.59 5.99
N ALA A 229 -1.92 -10.59 7.21
CA ALA A 229 -1.15 -10.48 8.44
C ALA A 229 -0.14 -11.63 8.57
N GLU A 230 -0.58 -12.87 8.35
CA GLU A 230 0.29 -14.04 8.37
C GLU A 230 1.48 -13.91 7.40
N THR A 231 1.17 -13.60 6.14
CA THR A 231 2.18 -13.58 5.08
C THR A 231 3.15 -12.41 5.25
N THR A 232 2.65 -11.23 5.63
CA THR A 232 3.47 -10.03 5.78
C THR A 232 4.24 -9.98 7.10
N ALA A 233 3.75 -10.63 8.16
CA ALA A 233 4.53 -10.83 9.39
C ALA A 233 5.74 -11.73 9.14
N LYS A 234 5.56 -12.86 8.42
CA LYS A 234 6.67 -13.74 8.00
C LYS A 234 7.71 -13.01 7.15
N ALA A 235 7.30 -12.02 6.38
CA ALA A 235 8.18 -11.17 5.57
C ALA A 235 8.76 -9.97 6.36
N ASN A 236 8.51 -9.85 7.65
CA ASN A 236 8.92 -8.72 8.52
C ASN A 236 8.42 -7.35 8.04
N LEU A 237 7.30 -7.31 7.33
CA LEU A 237 6.69 -6.07 6.84
C LEU A 237 5.63 -5.53 7.80
N LEU A 238 4.85 -6.40 8.45
CA LEU A 238 3.71 -6.02 9.28
C LEU A 238 4.14 -5.44 10.63
N LYS A 239 3.43 -4.41 11.06
CA LYS A 239 3.47 -3.80 12.39
C LYS A 239 2.04 -3.62 12.90
N LEU A 240 1.63 -4.40 13.90
CA LEU A 240 0.41 -4.13 14.64
C LEU A 240 0.75 -3.27 15.85
N SER A 241 0.09 -2.13 16.00
CA SER A 241 0.27 -1.26 17.16
C SER A 241 -1.02 -1.19 17.96
N PHE A 242 -0.91 -1.30 19.27
CA PHE A 242 -2.04 -1.19 20.19
C PHE A 242 -1.81 -0.04 21.15
N LEU A 243 -2.89 0.67 21.44
CA LEU A 243 -2.98 1.65 22.51
C LEU A 243 -3.92 1.07 23.58
N ASP A 244 -3.32 0.59 24.66
CA ASP A 244 -4.07 0.05 25.79
C ASP A 244 -4.23 1.15 26.86
N LEU A 245 -5.40 1.21 27.47
CA LEU A 245 -5.75 2.10 28.59
C LEU A 245 -6.17 1.24 29.77
N ASP A 246 -5.49 1.38 30.91
CA ASP A 246 -5.73 0.57 32.11
C ASP A 246 -5.77 -0.95 31.80
N GLY A 247 -4.87 -1.39 30.92
CA GLY A 247 -4.76 -2.78 30.47
C GLY A 247 -5.79 -3.22 29.42
N ILE A 248 -6.70 -2.34 28.96
CA ILE A 248 -7.74 -2.65 27.98
C ILE A 248 -7.32 -2.08 26.61
N PRO A 249 -7.29 -2.90 25.52
CA PRO A 249 -7.03 -2.41 24.17
C PRO A 249 -8.11 -1.41 23.71
N ALA A 250 -7.75 -0.13 23.63
CA ALA A 250 -8.65 0.97 23.25
C ALA A 250 -8.58 1.32 21.77
N ALA A 251 -7.42 1.11 21.12
CA ALA A 251 -7.25 1.31 19.70
C ALA A 251 -6.14 0.41 19.14
N ALA A 252 -6.28 0.02 17.87
CA ALA A 252 -5.28 -0.73 17.14
C ALA A 252 -5.02 -0.11 15.76
N VAL A 253 -3.80 -0.23 15.27
CA VAL A 253 -3.36 0.27 13.97
C VAL A 253 -2.55 -0.81 13.27
N MET A 254 -2.92 -1.14 12.04
CA MET A 254 -2.18 -2.03 11.16
C MET A 254 -1.35 -1.16 10.21
N CYS A 255 -0.04 -1.25 10.34
CA CYS A 255 0.92 -0.60 9.46
C CYS A 255 1.81 -1.62 8.75
N PHE A 256 2.37 -1.21 7.63
CA PHE A 256 3.45 -1.96 6.96
C PHE A 256 4.68 -1.09 6.87
N ASP A 257 5.84 -1.68 7.13
CA ASP A 257 7.14 -1.03 6.99
C ASP A 257 7.83 -1.55 5.74
N TYR A 258 8.03 -0.69 4.75
CA TYR A 258 8.71 -1.03 3.52
C TYR A 258 9.48 0.15 2.95
N ASN A 259 10.68 -0.05 2.39
CA ASN A 259 11.52 0.98 1.76
C ASN A 259 11.61 2.29 2.57
N SER A 260 11.92 2.19 3.86
CA SER A 260 12.01 3.33 4.80
C SER A 260 10.70 4.12 4.97
N THR A 261 9.57 3.57 4.52
CA THR A 261 8.23 4.15 4.66
C THR A 261 7.39 3.30 5.60
N THR A 262 6.62 3.94 6.49
CA THR A 262 5.53 3.32 7.22
C THR A 262 4.21 3.62 6.52
N TYR A 263 3.47 2.59 6.15
CA TYR A 263 2.16 2.66 5.49
C TYR A 263 1.05 2.43 6.52
N LEU A 264 0.19 3.42 6.73
CA LEU A 264 -0.98 3.33 7.62
C LEU A 264 -2.12 2.62 6.88
N TYR A 265 -2.16 1.30 6.94
CA TYR A 265 -3.11 0.53 6.15
C TYR A 265 -4.52 0.55 6.71
N ASN A 266 -4.66 0.18 7.99
CA ASN A 266 -5.97 0.18 8.63
C ASN A 266 -5.87 0.45 10.13
N ASN A 267 -7.00 0.85 10.73
CA ASN A 267 -7.08 1.06 12.17
C ASN A 267 -8.49 0.80 12.70
N GLY A 268 -8.55 0.42 13.97
CA GLY A 268 -9.79 0.28 14.73
C GLY A 268 -9.67 0.91 16.11
N TYR A 269 -10.79 1.22 16.75
CA TYR A 269 -10.81 1.71 18.12
C TYR A 269 -12.18 1.47 18.75
N ASP A 270 -12.21 1.36 20.07
CA ASP A 270 -13.45 1.25 20.81
C ASP A 270 -14.06 2.63 21.07
N GLY A 271 -15.32 2.80 20.63
CA GLY A 271 -16.08 4.04 20.75
C GLY A 271 -16.29 4.52 22.20
N GLN A 272 -16.22 3.64 23.22
CA GLN A 272 -16.32 4.03 24.62
C GLN A 272 -15.21 5.02 25.02
N PHE A 273 -14.05 4.99 24.37
CA PHE A 273 -12.92 5.88 24.60
C PHE A 273 -12.88 7.12 23.68
N ASN A 274 -13.95 7.42 22.94
CA ASN A 274 -14.00 8.57 22.02
C ASN A 274 -13.65 9.89 22.69
N SER A 275 -14.06 10.09 23.95
CA SER A 275 -13.74 11.30 24.71
C SER A 275 -12.23 11.55 24.84
N LEU A 276 -11.41 10.49 24.81
CA LEU A 276 -9.95 10.53 24.88
C LEU A 276 -9.28 10.60 23.50
N SER A 277 -10.06 10.57 22.42
CA SER A 277 -9.56 10.65 21.02
C SER A 277 -8.57 9.54 20.65
N VAL A 278 -8.77 8.33 21.15
CA VAL A 278 -7.84 7.18 21.00
C VAL A 278 -7.60 6.83 19.52
N GLY A 279 -8.63 6.94 18.68
CA GLY A 279 -8.50 6.70 17.23
C GLY A 279 -7.58 7.69 16.50
N LEU A 280 -7.46 8.94 16.97
CA LEU A 280 -6.47 9.89 16.45
C LEU A 280 -5.10 9.65 17.10
N LEU A 281 -5.08 9.48 18.41
CA LEU A 281 -3.84 9.38 19.17
C LEU A 281 -3.08 8.09 18.89
N SER A 282 -3.76 6.99 18.56
CA SER A 282 -3.08 5.78 18.07
C SER A 282 -2.23 6.08 16.81
N LYS A 283 -2.75 6.84 15.84
CA LYS A 283 -2.01 7.26 14.64
C LYS A 283 -0.87 8.24 14.95
N VAL A 284 -1.08 9.17 15.90
CA VAL A 284 -0.02 10.07 16.39
C VAL A 284 1.14 9.28 17.00
N LEU A 285 0.83 8.21 17.75
CA LEU A 285 1.83 7.34 18.35
C LEU A 285 2.55 6.49 17.30
N THR A 286 1.87 6.01 16.25
CA THR A 286 2.56 5.32 15.13
C THR A 286 3.50 6.25 14.37
N ILE A 287 3.14 7.53 14.15
CA ILE A 287 4.05 8.53 13.57
C ILE A 287 5.28 8.72 14.47
N LYS A 288 5.07 8.89 15.77
CA LYS A 288 6.16 9.04 16.75
C LYS A 288 7.09 7.83 16.73
N GLU A 289 6.54 6.64 16.67
CA GLU A 289 7.30 5.39 16.59
C GLU A 289 8.08 5.27 15.28
N SER A 290 7.47 5.65 14.14
CA SER A 290 8.13 5.65 12.84
C SER A 290 9.34 6.60 12.82
N ILE A 291 9.20 7.78 13.43
CA ILE A 291 10.34 8.72 13.62
C ILE A 291 11.43 8.08 14.48
N ARG A 292 11.05 7.47 15.62
CA ARG A 292 12.02 6.78 16.52
C ARG A 292 12.79 5.67 15.80
N ARG A 293 12.14 4.97 14.85
CA ARG A 293 12.73 3.91 14.02
C ARG A 293 13.53 4.45 12.82
N GLY A 294 13.63 5.76 12.66
CA GLY A 294 14.39 6.40 11.58
C GLY A 294 13.74 6.27 10.19
N LYS A 295 12.43 6.00 10.14
CA LYS A 295 11.69 6.02 8.87
C LYS A 295 11.76 7.40 8.23
N LYS A 296 11.70 7.43 6.89
CA LYS A 296 11.80 8.67 6.12
C LYS A 296 10.44 9.22 5.73
N LYS A 297 9.46 8.32 5.54
CA LYS A 297 8.11 8.66 5.13
C LYS A 297 7.06 7.95 5.98
N TYR A 298 5.90 8.60 6.09
CA TYR A 298 4.68 8.02 6.61
C TYR A 298 3.58 8.22 5.57
N ASP A 299 3.13 7.14 4.96
CA ASP A 299 2.06 7.14 3.97
C ASP A 299 0.74 6.84 4.67
N PHE A 300 -0.17 7.81 4.64
CA PHE A 300 -1.53 7.65 5.18
C PHE A 300 -2.45 6.86 4.26
N LEU A 301 -1.96 6.50 3.08
CA LEU A 301 -2.68 5.82 2.02
C LEU A 301 -3.89 6.59 1.50
N LYS A 302 -4.70 5.94 0.65
CA LYS A 302 -5.80 6.56 -0.11
C LYS A 302 -6.84 7.23 0.79
N GLY A 303 -7.43 8.31 0.28
CA GLY A 303 -8.52 9.05 0.91
C GLY A 303 -8.11 10.40 1.49
N THR A 304 -9.10 11.28 1.60
CA THR A 304 -8.95 12.70 1.97
C THR A 304 -9.42 13.02 3.39
N GLU A 305 -9.41 12.04 4.29
CA GLU A 305 -9.88 12.24 5.66
C GLU A 305 -9.12 13.35 6.35
N GLU A 306 -9.83 14.26 6.96
CA GLU A 306 -9.32 15.50 7.55
C GLU A 306 -8.17 15.28 8.53
N TYR A 307 -8.19 14.15 9.28
CA TYR A 307 -7.11 13.86 10.22
C TYR A 307 -5.73 13.69 9.56
N LYS A 308 -5.69 13.17 8.32
CA LYS A 308 -4.45 13.01 7.56
C LYS A 308 -3.78 14.37 7.31
N HIS A 309 -4.56 15.35 6.86
CA HIS A 309 -4.10 16.73 6.69
C HIS A 309 -3.71 17.38 8.02
N ARG A 310 -4.49 17.13 9.08
CA ARG A 310 -4.19 17.65 10.43
C ARG A 310 -2.90 17.11 11.01
N LEU A 311 -2.49 15.91 10.63
CA LEU A 311 -1.23 15.29 11.01
C LEU A 311 -0.07 15.60 10.07
N GLY A 312 -0.26 16.49 9.10
CA GLY A 312 0.79 17.01 8.22
C GLY A 312 0.93 16.28 6.88
N GLY A 313 -0.01 15.38 6.55
CA GLY A 313 -0.05 14.70 5.26
C GLY A 313 -0.24 15.68 4.10
N LYS A 314 0.54 15.49 3.03
CA LYS A 314 0.47 16.23 1.78
C LYS A 314 -0.17 15.36 0.71
N PRO A 315 -1.12 15.87 -0.09
CA PRO A 315 -1.80 15.09 -1.10
C PRO A 315 -0.87 14.77 -2.28
N ILE A 316 -0.94 13.52 -2.74
CA ILE A 316 -0.30 13.01 -3.96
C ILE A 316 -1.43 12.46 -4.84
N PRO A 317 -1.66 13.00 -6.04
CA PRO A 317 -2.72 12.54 -6.92
C PRO A 317 -2.54 11.09 -7.36
N LEU A 318 -3.64 10.38 -7.44
CA LEU A 318 -3.77 9.08 -8.09
C LEU A 318 -4.56 9.25 -9.39
N TYR A 319 -4.13 8.53 -10.42
CA TYR A 319 -4.70 8.60 -11.75
C TYR A 319 -5.23 7.26 -12.22
N ARG A 320 -6.22 7.31 -13.09
CA ARG A 320 -6.59 6.17 -13.92
C ARG A 320 -6.08 6.40 -15.34
N CYS A 321 -5.20 5.53 -15.80
CA CYS A 321 -4.58 5.62 -17.12
C CYS A 321 -5.10 4.51 -18.03
N ARG A 322 -5.66 4.87 -19.19
CA ARG A 322 -6.14 3.94 -20.20
C ARG A 322 -5.28 4.06 -21.44
N VAL A 323 -4.76 2.92 -21.90
CA VAL A 323 -3.93 2.81 -23.10
C VAL A 323 -4.67 1.95 -24.10
N LYS A 324 -4.93 2.50 -25.29
CA LYS A 324 -5.54 1.76 -26.39
C LYS A 324 -4.45 1.04 -27.16
N LEU A 325 -4.53 -0.26 -27.24
CA LEU A 325 -3.47 -1.09 -27.81
C LEU A 325 -3.72 -1.44 -29.29
N GLY A 326 -4.94 -1.38 -29.72
CA GLY A 326 -5.27 -1.72 -31.12
C GLY A 326 -6.69 -1.43 -31.47
#